data_3197df337dcc5549fdbabf2eeb60100e
#
_entry.id   3197df337dcc5549fdbabf2eeb60100e
#
_cell.length_a   1.000
_cell.length_b   1.000
_cell.length_c   1.000
_cell.angle_alpha   90.00
_cell.angle_beta   90.00
_cell.angle_gamma   90.00
#
_symmetry.space_group_name_H-M   'P 1'
#
loop_
_entity.id
_entity.type
_entity.pdbx_description
1 polymer ?
#
loop_
_entity_poly.entity_id
_entity_poly.type
_entity_poly.pdbx_seq_one_letter_code
_entity_poly.pdbx_strand_id
1 'polypeptide(L)'
;MNITETFLSGAVSGAGSGQPKHVVTAISNIFVFRDKAYKVYKSDSQFFNENFNDLSNKKNRFNFTRKDFEWNHRLSPEIYIELKGLSQEGNGTALVDPSDTCEELVIVMNTIDMSDQVIRKLIGGKINLDDCYEIGKQFGERTLSFSKPEINITTYQDFLNRYADMVAWVKSVKEVDQNEADEYLAFVKNFIEEKKDELDTTELMGLCFDVHADNAIYSDGKFLPIDTYAPKEAWLYGFKNINIYRVATDFYVFIGKDAFDKVIEGYEKATNQTLPRDWDKFMILYCELIMWPYQYMLSEKESWRVDIANKHREFLKTIWNG
;
A
#
# COMPACT_ATOMS: atom_id res chain seq x y z
N MET A 1 18.10 -24.73 2.12
CA MET A 1 18.91 -23.69 1.41
C MET A 1 18.78 -22.37 2.15
N ASN A 2 19.90 -21.65 2.37
CA ASN A 2 19.82 -20.26 2.87
C ASN A 2 19.70 -19.30 1.68
N ILE A 3 18.47 -18.87 1.40
CA ILE A 3 18.15 -18.02 0.24
C ILE A 3 18.93 -16.71 0.27
N THR A 4 19.05 -16.09 1.44
CA THR A 4 19.77 -14.82 1.61
C THR A 4 21.24 -14.97 1.25
N GLU A 5 21.93 -15.98 1.78
CA GLU A 5 23.34 -16.25 1.44
C GLU A 5 23.52 -16.57 -0.04
N THR A 6 22.59 -17.31 -0.62
CA THR A 6 22.65 -17.68 -2.04
C THR A 6 22.57 -16.45 -2.95
N PHE A 7 21.66 -15.51 -2.69
CA PHE A 7 21.61 -14.24 -3.46
C PHE A 7 22.83 -13.36 -3.20
N LEU A 8 23.25 -13.23 -1.94
CA LEU A 8 24.39 -12.36 -1.57
C LEU A 8 25.74 -12.87 -2.13
N SER A 9 25.87 -14.17 -2.33
CA SER A 9 27.08 -14.73 -2.98
C SER A 9 27.10 -14.50 -4.49
N GLY A 10 26.00 -14.03 -5.09
CA GLY A 10 25.86 -13.89 -6.54
C GLY A 10 25.79 -15.24 -7.28
N ALA A 11 25.50 -16.33 -6.57
CA ALA A 11 25.53 -17.69 -7.11
C ALA A 11 24.18 -18.17 -7.68
N VAL A 12 23.20 -17.24 -7.86
CA VAL A 12 21.90 -17.58 -8.47
C VAL A 12 21.99 -17.44 -9.98
N SER A 13 21.95 -18.57 -10.70
CA SER A 13 21.91 -18.58 -12.16
C SER A 13 20.61 -17.94 -12.65
N GLY A 14 20.70 -17.05 -13.64
CA GLY A 14 19.56 -16.29 -14.17
C GLY A 14 19.24 -15.01 -13.38
N ALA A 15 19.87 -14.76 -12.24
CA ALA A 15 19.84 -13.47 -11.57
C ALA A 15 20.92 -12.52 -12.13
N GLY A 16 20.90 -11.26 -11.69
CA GLY A 16 21.92 -10.27 -12.06
C GLY A 16 23.32 -10.66 -11.63
N SER A 17 24.33 -10.16 -12.32
CA SER A 17 25.74 -10.39 -11.99
C SER A 17 26.24 -9.48 -10.88
N GLY A 18 27.14 -9.96 -10.04
CA GLY A 18 27.79 -9.23 -8.96
C GLY A 18 27.05 -9.32 -7.63
N GLN A 19 27.51 -8.55 -6.65
CA GLN A 19 26.93 -8.54 -5.32
C GLN A 19 25.74 -7.59 -5.26
N PRO A 20 24.51 -8.05 -4.89
CA PRO A 20 23.35 -7.17 -4.80
C PRO A 20 23.41 -6.29 -3.53
N LYS A 21 22.76 -5.13 -3.60
CA LYS A 21 22.34 -4.44 -2.39
C LYS A 21 21.19 -5.21 -1.76
N HIS A 22 21.31 -5.54 -0.48
CA HIS A 22 20.26 -6.23 0.27
C HIS A 22 19.40 -5.24 1.05
N VAL A 23 18.10 -5.26 0.79
CA VAL A 23 17.10 -4.47 1.52
C VAL A 23 16.20 -5.45 2.27
N VAL A 24 16.08 -5.23 3.59
CA VAL A 24 15.28 -6.08 4.49
C VAL A 24 14.05 -5.30 4.92
N THR A 25 12.88 -5.80 4.57
CA THR A 25 11.60 -5.27 5.05
C THR A 25 11.08 -6.09 6.24
N ALA A 26 9.92 -5.75 6.77
CA ALA A 26 9.27 -6.54 7.82
C ALA A 26 9.00 -7.99 7.35
N ILE A 27 8.60 -8.18 6.09
CA ILE A 27 8.09 -9.45 5.56
C ILE A 27 8.86 -10.02 4.37
N SER A 28 9.83 -9.28 3.83
CA SER A 28 10.57 -9.72 2.64
C SER A 28 12.04 -9.36 2.68
N ASN A 29 12.83 -10.09 1.88
CA ASN A 29 14.18 -9.75 1.48
C ASN A 29 14.14 -9.30 0.02
N ILE A 30 14.79 -8.20 -0.32
CA ILE A 30 14.89 -7.67 -1.67
C ILE A 30 16.37 -7.55 -2.04
N PHE A 31 16.76 -8.23 -3.10
CA PHE A 31 18.14 -8.25 -3.63
C PHE A 31 18.19 -7.40 -4.88
N VAL A 32 18.78 -6.21 -4.76
CA VAL A 32 18.83 -5.20 -5.83
C VAL A 32 20.16 -5.30 -6.56
N PHE A 33 20.12 -5.76 -7.80
CA PHE A 33 21.22 -5.69 -8.77
C PHE A 33 21.12 -4.39 -9.57
N ARG A 34 21.93 -4.25 -10.60
CA ARG A 34 21.94 -3.03 -11.40
C ARG A 34 20.58 -2.69 -12.02
N ASP A 35 19.97 -3.66 -12.69
CA ASP A 35 18.78 -3.44 -13.52
C ASP A 35 17.55 -4.18 -13.00
N LYS A 36 17.73 -5.12 -12.08
CA LYS A 36 16.68 -5.99 -11.53
C LYS A 36 16.73 -6.05 -10.01
N ALA A 37 15.55 -6.19 -9.43
CA ALA A 37 15.39 -6.50 -8.02
C ALA A 37 14.59 -7.81 -7.86
N TYR A 38 14.95 -8.58 -6.86
CA TYR A 38 14.36 -9.90 -6.58
C TYR A 38 13.78 -9.88 -5.17
N LYS A 39 12.44 -9.89 -5.06
CA LYS A 39 11.71 -9.88 -3.78
C LYS A 39 11.36 -11.30 -3.40
N VAL A 40 11.73 -11.71 -2.19
CA VAL A 40 11.44 -13.02 -1.60
C VAL A 40 10.80 -12.82 -0.24
N TYR A 41 9.66 -13.45 0.00
CA TYR A 41 8.98 -13.37 1.29
C TYR A 41 9.69 -14.20 2.35
N LYS A 42 9.70 -13.69 3.59
CA LYS A 42 10.27 -14.38 4.74
C LYS A 42 9.27 -15.37 5.33
N SER A 43 9.77 -16.49 5.83
CA SER A 43 8.99 -17.46 6.61
C SER A 43 8.97 -17.16 8.12
N ASP A 44 9.90 -16.33 8.61
CA ASP A 44 10.19 -16.10 10.03
C ASP A 44 9.73 -14.74 10.56
N SER A 45 8.89 -14.02 9.83
CA SER A 45 8.28 -12.77 10.31
C SER A 45 7.18 -13.07 11.31
N GLN A 46 7.54 -13.24 12.60
CA GLN A 46 6.61 -13.64 13.65
C GLN A 46 5.39 -12.73 13.71
N PHE A 47 5.61 -11.42 13.80
CA PHE A 47 4.51 -10.44 13.88
C PHE A 47 3.51 -10.57 12.71
N PHE A 48 4.02 -10.73 11.49
CA PHE A 48 3.16 -10.85 10.31
C PHE A 48 2.41 -12.18 10.29
N ASN A 49 3.10 -13.28 10.64
CA ASN A 49 2.54 -14.62 10.66
C ASN A 49 1.40 -14.76 11.70
N GLU A 50 1.52 -14.11 12.85
CA GLU A 50 0.51 -14.16 13.91
C GLU A 50 -0.69 -13.24 13.67
N ASN A 51 -0.51 -12.10 12.99
CA ASN A 51 -1.54 -11.06 12.89
C ASN A 51 -2.19 -10.94 11.51
N PHE A 52 -1.55 -11.41 10.44
CA PHE A 52 -2.00 -11.18 9.08
C PHE A 52 -2.13 -12.48 8.26
N ASN A 53 -1.03 -13.07 7.86
CA ASN A 53 -1.00 -14.27 7.03
C ASN A 53 0.19 -15.13 7.43
N ASP A 54 -0.04 -16.39 7.76
CA ASP A 54 1.03 -17.31 8.17
C ASP A 54 1.91 -17.71 6.97
N LEU A 55 2.95 -16.91 6.71
CA LEU A 55 3.96 -17.16 5.70
C LEU A 55 5.01 -18.21 6.13
N SER A 56 4.99 -18.67 7.39
CA SER A 56 5.85 -19.80 7.82
C SER A 56 5.50 -21.08 7.07
N ASN A 57 4.23 -21.25 6.75
CA ASN A 57 3.73 -22.31 5.89
C ASN A 57 4.07 -22.02 4.43
N LYS A 58 4.84 -22.92 3.78
CA LYS A 58 5.28 -22.77 2.39
C LYS A 58 4.11 -22.59 1.41
N LYS A 59 3.03 -23.35 1.56
CA LYS A 59 1.85 -23.24 0.68
C LYS A 59 1.19 -21.88 0.77
N ASN A 60 1.03 -21.38 1.99
CA ASN A 60 0.45 -20.03 2.21
C ASN A 60 1.36 -18.95 1.63
N ARG A 61 2.68 -19.05 1.87
CA ARG A 61 3.67 -18.11 1.35
C ARG A 61 3.67 -18.09 -0.19
N PHE A 62 3.61 -19.25 -0.82
CA PHE A 62 3.53 -19.36 -2.28
C PHE A 62 2.26 -18.77 -2.84
N ASN A 63 1.11 -19.03 -2.22
CA ASN A 63 -0.15 -18.41 -2.61
C ASN A 63 -0.12 -16.90 -2.46
N PHE A 64 0.41 -16.41 -1.33
CA PHE A 64 0.56 -14.98 -1.08
C PHE A 64 1.47 -14.33 -2.13
N THR A 65 2.63 -14.94 -2.42
CA THR A 65 3.58 -14.44 -3.42
C THR A 65 2.96 -14.35 -4.82
N ARG A 66 2.17 -15.35 -5.24
CA ARG A 66 1.47 -15.33 -6.53
C ARG A 66 0.44 -14.21 -6.60
N LYS A 67 -0.42 -14.11 -5.57
CA LYS A 67 -1.46 -13.09 -5.49
C LYS A 67 -0.84 -11.67 -5.45
N ASP A 68 0.21 -11.46 -4.65
CA ASP A 68 0.94 -10.20 -4.59
C ASP A 68 1.55 -9.83 -5.95
N PHE A 69 2.20 -10.79 -6.62
CA PHE A 69 2.74 -10.57 -7.95
C PHE A 69 1.65 -10.21 -8.97
N GLU A 70 0.60 -11.01 -9.08
CA GLU A 70 -0.50 -10.80 -10.04
C GLU A 70 -1.17 -9.45 -9.83
N TRP A 71 -1.37 -9.06 -8.57
CA TRP A 71 -2.00 -7.82 -8.19
C TRP A 71 -1.13 -6.61 -8.56
N ASN A 72 0.13 -6.61 -8.15
CA ASN A 72 1.04 -5.51 -8.41
C ASN A 72 1.50 -5.44 -9.87
N HIS A 73 1.68 -6.58 -10.55
CA HIS A 73 1.95 -6.62 -12.00
C HIS A 73 0.81 -5.97 -12.80
N ARG A 74 -0.43 -6.16 -12.37
CA ARG A 74 -1.60 -5.58 -13.03
C ARG A 74 -1.68 -4.07 -12.85
N LEU A 75 -1.27 -3.54 -11.69
CA LEU A 75 -1.21 -2.10 -11.44
C LEU A 75 0.03 -1.44 -12.05
N SER A 76 1.18 -2.10 -11.98
CA SER A 76 2.48 -1.54 -12.37
C SER A 76 3.33 -2.59 -13.10
N PRO A 77 2.91 -3.03 -14.32
CA PRO A 77 3.67 -4.00 -15.12
C PRO A 77 5.05 -3.47 -15.50
N GLU A 78 5.26 -2.16 -15.45
CA GLU A 78 6.56 -1.53 -15.67
C GLU A 78 7.58 -1.89 -14.57
N ILE A 79 7.12 -2.20 -13.36
CA ILE A 79 7.97 -2.55 -12.21
C ILE A 79 7.97 -4.07 -12.00
N TYR A 80 6.81 -4.69 -11.88
CA TYR A 80 6.66 -6.11 -11.59
C TYR A 80 6.67 -6.93 -12.87
N ILE A 81 7.79 -7.56 -13.20
CA ILE A 81 8.03 -8.11 -14.54
C ILE A 81 7.56 -9.55 -14.66
N GLU A 82 7.99 -10.41 -13.74
CA GLU A 82 7.69 -11.83 -13.81
C GLU A 82 7.76 -12.49 -12.43
N LEU A 83 7.12 -13.63 -12.28
CA LEU A 83 7.25 -14.53 -11.15
C LEU A 83 8.17 -15.67 -11.56
N LYS A 84 9.18 -15.97 -10.74
CA LYS A 84 10.10 -17.10 -10.92
C LYS A 84 10.07 -18.01 -9.69
N GLY A 85 10.52 -19.24 -9.90
CA GLY A 85 10.88 -20.18 -8.85
C GLY A 85 12.38 -20.15 -8.59
N LEU A 86 12.79 -20.43 -7.35
CA LEU A 86 14.16 -20.70 -6.99
C LEU A 86 14.32 -22.19 -6.74
N SER A 87 15.22 -22.85 -7.46
CA SER A 87 15.44 -24.28 -7.35
C SER A 87 16.92 -24.63 -7.37
N GLN A 88 17.24 -25.77 -6.76
CA GLN A 88 18.58 -26.37 -6.89
C GLN A 88 18.71 -27.07 -8.25
N GLU A 89 19.74 -26.72 -9.00
CA GLU A 89 20.11 -27.36 -10.25
C GLU A 89 21.57 -27.87 -10.16
N GLY A 90 21.74 -29.18 -10.08
CA GLY A 90 23.06 -29.77 -9.85
C GLY A 90 23.69 -29.27 -8.55
N ASN A 91 24.86 -28.62 -8.65
CA ASN A 91 25.58 -28.03 -7.50
C ASN A 91 25.29 -26.55 -7.31
N GLY A 92 24.35 -25.95 -8.06
CA GLY A 92 24.04 -24.55 -8.03
C GLY A 92 22.56 -24.27 -7.74
N THR A 93 22.23 -22.98 -7.67
CA THR A 93 20.85 -22.50 -7.54
C THR A 93 20.50 -21.68 -8.77
N ALA A 94 19.30 -21.88 -9.31
CA ALA A 94 18.84 -21.18 -10.50
C ALA A 94 17.43 -20.61 -10.35
N LEU A 95 17.15 -19.54 -11.09
CA LEU A 95 15.79 -19.07 -11.34
C LEU A 95 15.17 -19.93 -12.45
N VAL A 96 14.03 -20.54 -12.14
CA VAL A 96 13.29 -21.45 -13.02
C VAL A 96 11.84 -20.97 -13.17
N ASP A 97 11.05 -21.64 -13.98
CA ASP A 97 9.61 -21.37 -14.03
C ASP A 97 8.94 -21.70 -12.69
N PRO A 98 7.96 -20.90 -12.25
CA PRO A 98 7.38 -21.04 -10.93
C PRO A 98 6.56 -22.32 -10.80
N SER A 99 6.83 -23.11 -9.77
CA SER A 99 6.07 -24.33 -9.46
C SER A 99 6.04 -24.58 -7.93
N ASP A 100 5.16 -25.45 -7.48
CA ASP A 100 5.07 -25.81 -6.05
C ASP A 100 6.25 -26.66 -5.58
N THR A 101 7.06 -27.19 -6.50
CA THR A 101 8.26 -27.95 -6.21
C THR A 101 9.50 -27.08 -5.99
N CYS A 102 9.46 -25.79 -6.37
CA CYS A 102 10.55 -24.85 -6.11
C CYS A 102 10.85 -24.74 -4.61
N GLU A 103 12.07 -24.35 -4.27
CA GLU A 103 12.45 -24.05 -2.89
C GLU A 103 11.72 -22.78 -2.40
N GLU A 104 11.65 -21.76 -3.27
CA GLU A 104 10.93 -20.50 -2.99
C GLU A 104 10.40 -19.88 -4.28
N LEU A 105 9.43 -18.95 -4.15
CA LEU A 105 9.00 -18.09 -5.24
C LEU A 105 9.65 -16.70 -5.12
N VAL A 106 9.98 -16.14 -6.26
CA VAL A 106 10.71 -14.88 -6.38
C VAL A 106 9.96 -13.93 -7.32
N ILE A 107 9.61 -12.76 -6.84
CA ILE A 107 9.07 -11.69 -7.68
C ILE A 107 10.25 -10.94 -8.29
N VAL A 108 10.32 -10.93 -9.61
CA VAL A 108 11.33 -10.20 -10.37
C VAL A 108 10.78 -8.83 -10.75
N MET A 109 11.52 -7.79 -10.39
CA MET A 109 11.13 -6.40 -10.62
C MET A 109 12.23 -5.65 -11.39
N ASN A 110 11.85 -4.61 -12.13
CA ASN A 110 12.81 -3.59 -12.53
C ASN A 110 13.26 -2.78 -11.30
N THR A 111 14.50 -2.36 -11.27
CA THR A 111 14.96 -1.42 -10.23
C THR A 111 14.26 -0.08 -10.38
N ILE A 112 13.95 0.52 -9.24
CA ILE A 112 13.35 1.85 -9.14
C ILE A 112 14.28 2.75 -8.34
N ASP A 113 14.32 4.04 -8.69
CA ASP A 113 14.97 5.03 -7.85
C ASP A 113 14.01 5.45 -6.74
N MET A 114 14.36 5.12 -5.51
CA MET A 114 13.56 5.49 -4.34
C MET A 114 13.50 7.00 -4.09
N SER A 115 14.31 7.81 -4.77
CA SER A 115 14.16 9.27 -4.75
C SER A 115 12.90 9.73 -5.49
N ASP A 116 12.34 8.89 -6.37
CA ASP A 116 11.09 9.10 -7.10
C ASP A 116 9.85 8.64 -6.32
N GLN A 117 10.01 8.09 -5.11
CA GLN A 117 8.89 7.76 -4.23
C GLN A 117 8.05 9.01 -3.95
N VAL A 118 6.72 8.89 -4.08
CA VAL A 118 5.80 10.03 -3.99
C VAL A 118 5.99 10.81 -2.69
N ILE A 119 6.10 10.12 -1.55
CA ILE A 119 6.34 10.79 -0.26
C ILE A 119 7.59 11.66 -0.26
N ARG A 120 8.68 11.18 -0.87
CA ARG A 120 9.94 11.95 -0.95
C ARG A 120 9.81 13.17 -1.86
N LYS A 121 9.05 13.04 -2.94
CA LYS A 121 8.76 14.18 -3.83
C LYS A 121 7.82 15.19 -3.18
N LEU A 122 6.83 14.75 -2.40
CA LEU A 122 5.96 15.63 -1.62
C LEU A 122 6.75 16.42 -0.59
N ILE A 123 7.60 15.75 0.19
CA ILE A 123 8.48 16.41 1.18
C ILE A 123 9.42 17.40 0.48
N GLY A 124 9.97 17.03 -0.68
CA GLY A 124 10.89 17.86 -1.46
C GLY A 124 10.23 18.97 -2.29
N GLY A 125 8.91 19.13 -2.26
CA GLY A 125 8.17 20.11 -3.06
C GLY A 125 8.33 19.92 -4.57
N LYS A 126 8.48 18.67 -5.03
CA LYS A 126 8.75 18.30 -6.43
C LYS A 126 7.51 17.87 -7.22
N ILE A 127 6.33 18.08 -6.66
CA ILE A 127 5.04 17.75 -7.29
C ILE A 127 4.23 19.05 -7.36
N ASN A 128 3.75 19.39 -8.54
CA ASN A 128 2.88 20.53 -8.79
C ASN A 128 1.41 20.10 -8.98
N LEU A 129 0.50 21.06 -9.21
CA LEU A 129 -0.93 20.78 -9.34
C LEU A 129 -1.28 19.99 -10.62
N ASP A 130 -0.52 20.17 -11.70
CA ASP A 130 -0.74 19.40 -12.94
C ASP A 130 -0.32 17.94 -12.72
N ASP A 131 0.78 17.70 -12.00
CA ASP A 131 1.17 16.35 -11.58
C ASP A 131 0.09 15.70 -10.69
N CYS A 132 -0.53 16.46 -9.79
CA CYS A 132 -1.61 15.96 -8.94
C CYS A 132 -2.79 15.45 -9.77
N TYR A 133 -3.22 16.21 -10.78
CA TYR A 133 -4.28 15.80 -11.69
C TYR A 133 -3.90 14.52 -12.47
N GLU A 134 -2.69 14.47 -13.05
CA GLU A 134 -2.23 13.31 -13.82
C GLU A 134 -2.06 12.07 -12.93
N ILE A 135 -1.63 12.20 -11.68
CA ILE A 135 -1.54 11.11 -10.71
C ILE A 135 -2.94 10.53 -10.46
N GLY A 136 -3.92 11.36 -10.15
CA GLY A 136 -5.29 10.92 -9.94
C GLY A 136 -5.87 10.21 -11.16
N LYS A 137 -5.67 10.77 -12.35
CA LYS A 137 -6.13 10.21 -13.62
C LYS A 137 -5.48 8.85 -13.90
N GLN A 138 -4.16 8.74 -13.84
CA GLN A 138 -3.44 7.48 -14.09
C GLN A 138 -3.81 6.42 -13.06
N PHE A 139 -4.03 6.79 -11.79
CA PHE A 139 -4.50 5.85 -10.78
C PHE A 139 -5.90 5.32 -11.14
N GLY A 140 -6.82 6.19 -11.53
CA GLY A 140 -8.15 5.80 -12.01
C GLY A 140 -8.07 4.82 -13.18
N GLU A 141 -7.29 5.14 -14.22
CA GLU A 141 -7.09 4.29 -15.41
C GLU A 141 -6.57 2.89 -15.03
N ARG A 142 -5.59 2.81 -14.11
CA ARG A 142 -5.04 1.52 -13.65
C ARG A 142 -6.06 0.68 -12.89
N THR A 143 -6.88 1.31 -12.05
CA THR A 143 -7.92 0.58 -11.28
C THR A 143 -9.03 0.01 -12.15
N LEU A 144 -9.33 0.59 -13.31
CA LEU A 144 -10.30 0.07 -14.27
C LEU A 144 -9.93 -1.29 -14.86
N SER A 145 -8.67 -1.69 -14.79
CA SER A 145 -8.22 -3.01 -15.24
C SER A 145 -8.75 -4.17 -14.39
N PHE A 146 -9.23 -3.89 -13.18
CA PHE A 146 -9.73 -4.89 -12.24
C PHE A 146 -11.22 -5.12 -12.41
N SER A 147 -11.63 -6.38 -12.44
CA SER A 147 -13.06 -6.74 -12.41
C SER A 147 -13.67 -6.46 -11.04
N LYS A 148 -14.95 -6.07 -11.03
CA LYS A 148 -15.70 -5.93 -9.77
C LYS A 148 -15.76 -7.32 -9.09
N PRO A 149 -15.35 -7.43 -7.83
CA PRO A 149 -15.42 -8.68 -7.09
C PRO A 149 -16.86 -9.02 -6.69
N GLU A 150 -17.12 -10.31 -6.45
CA GLU A 150 -18.32 -10.72 -5.73
C GLU A 150 -18.11 -10.44 -4.23
N ILE A 151 -18.98 -9.62 -3.65
CA ILE A 151 -18.88 -9.20 -2.25
C ILE A 151 -20.24 -9.46 -1.58
N ASN A 152 -20.21 -10.18 -0.45
CA ASN A 152 -21.39 -10.63 0.28
C ASN A 152 -21.67 -9.83 1.57
N ILE A 153 -20.89 -8.76 1.82
CA ILE A 153 -21.11 -7.87 2.97
C ILE A 153 -21.45 -6.47 2.47
N THR A 154 -22.26 -5.74 3.23
CA THR A 154 -22.59 -4.35 2.91
C THR A 154 -21.43 -3.42 3.26
N THR A 155 -21.42 -2.23 2.66
CA THR A 155 -20.44 -1.20 2.98
C THR A 155 -20.52 -0.78 4.45
N TYR A 156 -21.72 -0.74 5.03
CA TYR A 156 -21.92 -0.49 6.45
C TYR A 156 -21.17 -1.52 7.31
N GLN A 157 -21.36 -2.81 7.02
CA GLN A 157 -20.71 -3.89 7.75
C GLN A 157 -19.18 -3.84 7.60
N ASP A 158 -18.68 -3.53 6.39
CA ASP A 158 -17.24 -3.36 6.16
C ASP A 158 -16.66 -2.20 6.98
N PHE A 159 -17.32 -1.03 6.98
CA PHE A 159 -16.86 0.11 7.78
C PHE A 159 -16.85 -0.20 9.29
N LEU A 160 -17.83 -0.93 9.81
CA LEU A 160 -17.84 -1.35 11.23
C LEU A 160 -16.66 -2.28 11.55
N ASN A 161 -16.39 -3.26 10.68
CA ASN A 161 -15.27 -4.17 10.87
C ASN A 161 -13.92 -3.43 10.83
N ARG A 162 -13.74 -2.55 9.85
CA ARG A 162 -12.52 -1.73 9.72
C ARG A 162 -12.39 -0.71 10.83
N TYR A 163 -13.48 -0.17 11.33
CA TYR A 163 -13.45 0.74 12.48
C TYR A 163 -12.90 0.03 13.73
N ALA A 164 -13.28 -1.22 13.97
CA ALA A 164 -12.72 -2.00 15.08
C ALA A 164 -11.20 -2.21 14.92
N ASP A 165 -10.74 -2.56 13.71
CA ASP A 165 -9.32 -2.68 13.39
C ASP A 165 -8.59 -1.32 13.55
N MET A 166 -9.20 -0.23 13.12
CA MET A 166 -8.66 1.14 13.25
C MET A 166 -8.49 1.55 14.71
N VAL A 167 -9.49 1.29 15.57
CA VAL A 167 -9.39 1.57 17.01
C VAL A 167 -8.23 0.80 17.63
N ALA A 168 -8.11 -0.49 17.32
CA ALA A 168 -7.00 -1.31 17.82
C ALA A 168 -5.65 -0.79 17.33
N TRP A 169 -5.56 -0.39 16.07
CA TRP A 169 -4.36 0.18 15.45
C TRP A 169 -3.92 1.49 16.12
N VAL A 170 -4.81 2.47 16.23
CA VAL A 170 -4.54 3.77 16.86
C VAL A 170 -4.06 3.58 18.32
N LYS A 171 -4.70 2.68 19.05
CA LYS A 171 -4.35 2.40 20.47
C LYS A 171 -3.04 1.63 20.64
N SER A 172 -2.56 0.97 19.61
CA SER A 172 -1.30 0.21 19.66
C SER A 172 -0.05 1.10 19.57
N VAL A 173 -0.18 2.33 19.04
CA VAL A 173 0.95 3.25 18.81
C VAL A 173 1.04 4.24 19.97
N LYS A 174 2.10 4.16 20.75
CA LYS A 174 2.29 4.91 22.03
C LYS A 174 2.42 6.42 21.84
N GLU A 175 2.95 6.84 20.71
CA GLU A 175 3.21 8.23 20.33
C GLU A 175 1.93 8.99 19.97
N VAL A 176 0.83 8.28 19.71
CA VAL A 176 -0.47 8.87 19.41
C VAL A 176 -1.11 9.41 20.69
N ASP A 177 -1.52 10.68 20.65
CA ASP A 177 -2.33 11.28 21.71
C ASP A 177 -3.73 10.64 21.71
N GLN A 178 -3.99 9.80 22.72
CA GLN A 178 -5.21 9.00 22.77
C GLN A 178 -6.48 9.86 22.98
N ASN A 179 -6.39 10.99 23.70
CA ASN A 179 -7.55 11.85 23.90
C ASN A 179 -7.96 12.53 22.58
N GLU A 180 -6.98 13.02 21.84
CA GLU A 180 -7.18 13.61 20.53
C GLU A 180 -7.72 12.58 19.53
N ALA A 181 -7.16 11.38 19.53
CA ALA A 181 -7.60 10.31 18.65
C ALA A 181 -9.01 9.81 18.97
N ASP A 182 -9.40 9.74 20.23
CA ASP A 182 -10.74 9.31 20.65
C ASP A 182 -11.84 10.26 20.15
N GLU A 183 -11.57 11.57 20.03
CA GLU A 183 -12.52 12.54 19.42
C GLU A 183 -12.73 12.24 17.93
N TYR A 184 -11.65 12.00 17.19
CA TYR A 184 -11.73 11.69 15.75
C TYR A 184 -12.38 10.34 15.50
N LEU A 185 -12.05 9.33 16.31
CA LEU A 185 -12.67 8.01 16.27
C LEU A 185 -14.17 8.08 16.55
N ALA A 186 -14.60 8.89 17.54
CA ALA A 186 -16.01 9.10 17.85
C ALA A 186 -16.76 9.73 16.64
N PHE A 187 -16.17 10.72 16.00
CA PHE A 187 -16.75 11.30 14.78
C PHE A 187 -16.92 10.28 13.66
N VAL A 188 -15.87 9.50 13.39
CA VAL A 188 -15.89 8.45 12.35
C VAL A 188 -16.99 7.45 12.64
N LYS A 189 -17.12 6.99 13.90
CA LYS A 189 -18.17 6.08 14.31
C LYS A 189 -19.56 6.67 14.10
N ASN A 190 -19.78 7.92 14.58
CA ASN A 190 -21.06 8.58 14.47
C ASN A 190 -21.48 8.77 13.00
N PHE A 191 -20.55 9.14 12.12
CA PHE A 191 -20.82 9.25 10.69
C PHE A 191 -21.28 7.91 10.08
N ILE A 192 -20.59 6.81 10.41
CA ILE A 192 -20.96 5.47 9.93
C ILE A 192 -22.37 5.10 10.38
N GLU A 193 -22.72 5.39 11.64
CA GLU A 193 -24.06 5.10 12.18
C GLU A 193 -25.14 6.02 11.56
N GLU A 194 -24.88 7.30 11.39
CA GLU A 194 -25.80 8.26 10.78
C GLU A 194 -26.07 7.93 9.30
N LYS A 195 -25.07 7.42 8.59
CA LYS A 195 -25.15 7.05 7.17
C LYS A 195 -25.53 5.57 6.96
N LYS A 196 -25.97 4.87 8.00
CA LYS A 196 -26.27 3.44 7.93
C LYS A 196 -27.15 3.07 6.74
N ASP A 197 -28.27 3.73 6.55
CA ASP A 197 -29.24 3.38 5.49
C ASP A 197 -28.64 3.57 4.08
N GLU A 198 -27.74 4.58 3.92
CA GLU A 198 -27.04 4.83 2.67
C GLU A 198 -25.89 3.82 2.44
N LEU A 199 -25.26 3.38 3.52
CA LEU A 199 -24.15 2.42 3.52
C LEU A 199 -24.59 0.95 3.49
N ASP A 200 -25.86 0.65 3.82
CA ASP A 200 -26.35 -0.74 3.89
C ASP A 200 -26.60 -1.32 2.49
N THR A 201 -25.59 -1.27 1.66
CA THR A 201 -25.57 -1.74 0.28
C THR A 201 -24.20 -2.34 -0.07
N THR A 202 -24.19 -3.23 -1.07
CA THR A 202 -22.97 -3.77 -1.68
C THR A 202 -22.51 -2.97 -2.90
N GLU A 203 -23.29 -2.01 -3.38
CA GLU A 203 -22.98 -1.24 -4.59
C GLU A 203 -21.78 -0.31 -4.42
N LEU A 204 -21.55 0.15 -3.19
CA LEU A 204 -20.43 0.99 -2.83
C LEU A 204 -19.14 0.20 -2.54
N MET A 205 -19.22 -1.12 -2.53
CA MET A 205 -18.07 -1.98 -2.32
C MET A 205 -17.25 -2.14 -3.60
N GLY A 206 -15.94 -2.30 -3.41
CA GLY A 206 -14.98 -2.51 -4.49
C GLY A 206 -13.68 -3.11 -3.99
N LEU A 207 -12.67 -3.09 -4.84
CA LEU A 207 -11.31 -3.49 -4.47
C LEU A 207 -10.63 -2.37 -3.70
N CYS A 208 -9.89 -2.76 -2.67
CA CYS A 208 -9.03 -1.87 -1.91
C CYS A 208 -7.56 -2.18 -2.24
N PHE A 209 -6.83 -1.13 -2.58
CA PHE A 209 -5.40 -1.17 -2.82
C PHE A 209 -4.70 -0.47 -1.66
N ASP A 210 -3.58 -1.01 -1.19
CA ASP A 210 -2.78 -0.32 -0.17
C ASP A 210 -1.92 0.78 -0.80
N VAL A 211 -2.58 1.75 -1.46
CA VAL A 211 -1.93 2.86 -2.16
C VAL A 211 -1.96 4.12 -1.31
N HIS A 212 -0.79 4.65 -1.04
CA HIS A 212 -0.52 5.92 -0.38
C HIS A 212 0.85 6.43 -0.83
N ALA A 213 1.28 7.61 -0.39
CA ALA A 213 2.50 8.24 -0.90
C ALA A 213 3.78 7.41 -0.69
N ASP A 214 3.82 6.55 0.33
CA ASP A 214 4.94 5.63 0.55
C ASP A 214 4.93 4.43 -0.40
N ASN A 215 3.75 4.04 -0.90
CA ASN A 215 3.54 2.89 -1.78
C ASN A 215 3.33 3.31 -3.25
N ALA A 216 3.95 4.39 -3.66
CA ALA A 216 3.89 4.85 -5.05
C ALA A 216 5.19 5.52 -5.49
N ILE A 217 5.51 5.34 -6.77
CA ILE A 217 6.60 6.01 -7.48
C ILE A 217 5.97 6.98 -8.49
N TYR A 218 6.53 8.17 -8.60
CA TYR A 218 6.19 9.12 -9.66
C TYR A 218 7.45 9.54 -10.40
N SER A 219 7.67 8.98 -11.58
CA SER A 219 8.87 9.19 -12.37
C SER A 219 8.52 9.39 -13.84
N ASP A 220 9.13 10.38 -14.46
CA ASP A 220 8.91 10.71 -15.88
C ASP A 220 7.42 10.87 -16.25
N GLY A 221 6.65 11.50 -15.35
CA GLY A 221 5.21 11.72 -15.52
C GLY A 221 4.35 10.45 -15.38
N LYS A 222 4.91 9.34 -14.89
CA LYS A 222 4.19 8.08 -14.65
C LYS A 222 3.98 7.83 -13.17
N PHE A 223 2.75 7.55 -12.80
CA PHE A 223 2.36 7.11 -11.46
C PHE A 223 2.33 5.59 -11.40
N LEU A 224 3.16 5.00 -10.57
CA LEU A 224 3.39 3.56 -10.47
C LEU A 224 3.17 3.12 -9.01
N PRO A 225 1.96 2.61 -8.66
CA PRO A 225 1.73 2.02 -7.34
C PRO A 225 2.61 0.79 -7.11
N ILE A 226 3.13 0.63 -5.89
CA ILE A 226 3.97 -0.50 -5.46
C ILE A 226 3.48 -1.06 -4.13
N ASP A 227 3.72 -2.35 -3.88
CA ASP A 227 3.39 -3.03 -2.62
C ASP A 227 1.93 -2.83 -2.17
N THR A 228 1.00 -2.84 -3.14
CA THR A 228 -0.41 -2.49 -2.93
C THR A 228 -1.30 -3.66 -2.55
N TYR A 229 -0.76 -4.90 -2.51
CA TYR A 229 -1.51 -6.08 -2.10
C TYR A 229 -1.67 -6.11 -0.58
N ALA A 230 -2.93 -6.13 -0.12
CA ALA A 230 -3.19 -6.09 1.32
C ALA A 230 -2.74 -7.37 2.04
N PRO A 231 -2.20 -7.26 3.27
CA PRO A 231 -1.70 -8.40 4.02
C PRO A 231 -2.80 -9.38 4.48
N LYS A 232 -4.05 -8.90 4.62
CA LYS A 232 -5.25 -9.71 4.92
C LYS A 232 -6.17 -9.74 3.73
N GLU A 233 -6.70 -10.92 3.38
CA GLU A 233 -7.66 -11.08 2.29
C GLU A 233 -8.94 -10.23 2.52
N ALA A 234 -9.41 -10.12 3.76
CA ALA A 234 -10.54 -9.27 4.12
C ALA A 234 -10.31 -7.78 3.81
N TRP A 235 -9.08 -7.31 3.70
CA TRP A 235 -8.75 -5.92 3.39
C TRP A 235 -8.64 -5.64 1.89
N LEU A 236 -8.73 -6.66 1.05
CA LEU A 236 -8.75 -6.50 -0.42
C LEU A 236 -10.06 -5.91 -0.93
N TYR A 237 -11.10 -5.89 -0.08
CA TYR A 237 -12.42 -5.41 -0.43
C TYR A 237 -12.88 -4.37 0.59
N GLY A 238 -13.59 -3.34 0.14
CA GLY A 238 -14.12 -2.30 1.02
C GLY A 238 -14.80 -1.20 0.22
N PHE A 239 -15.00 -0.04 0.84
CA PHE A 239 -15.55 1.12 0.16
C PHE A 239 -14.69 1.50 -1.06
N LYS A 240 -15.26 1.39 -2.26
CA LYS A 240 -14.54 1.49 -3.55
C LYS A 240 -13.72 2.77 -3.73
N ASN A 241 -14.14 3.86 -3.09
CA ASN A 241 -13.48 5.16 -3.24
C ASN A 241 -12.41 5.42 -2.19
N ILE A 242 -12.22 4.51 -1.20
CA ILE A 242 -11.19 4.68 -0.16
C ILE A 242 -9.79 4.87 -0.75
N ASN A 243 -9.52 4.20 -1.86
CA ASN A 243 -8.21 4.21 -2.52
C ASN A 243 -7.79 5.61 -2.94
N ILE A 244 -8.70 6.33 -3.62
CA ILE A 244 -8.38 7.67 -4.11
C ILE A 244 -8.34 8.68 -2.96
N TYR A 245 -9.18 8.53 -1.94
CA TYR A 245 -9.10 9.38 -0.76
C TYR A 245 -7.79 9.22 -0.01
N ARG A 246 -7.25 8.00 0.11
CA ARG A 246 -5.93 7.77 0.72
C ARG A 246 -4.83 8.50 -0.04
N VAL A 247 -4.81 8.38 -1.37
CA VAL A 247 -3.84 9.09 -2.20
C VAL A 247 -4.03 10.61 -2.07
N ALA A 248 -5.26 11.10 -2.29
CA ALA A 248 -5.54 12.54 -2.29
C ALA A 248 -5.25 13.21 -0.93
N THR A 249 -5.49 12.50 0.18
CA THR A 249 -5.25 13.02 1.52
C THR A 249 -3.76 13.28 1.77
N ASP A 250 -2.85 12.40 1.32
CA ASP A 250 -1.42 12.67 1.40
C ASP A 250 -1.05 13.98 0.68
N PHE A 251 -1.64 14.23 -0.50
CA PHE A 251 -1.41 15.49 -1.24
C PHE A 251 -1.97 16.70 -0.51
N TYR A 252 -3.11 16.55 0.18
CA TYR A 252 -3.65 17.60 1.03
C TYR A 252 -2.70 17.94 2.18
N VAL A 253 -2.19 16.94 2.88
CA VAL A 253 -1.23 17.10 4.00
C VAL A 253 0.01 17.88 3.57
N PHE A 254 0.56 17.58 2.39
CA PHE A 254 1.86 18.11 1.99
C PHE A 254 1.78 19.39 1.15
N ILE A 255 0.76 19.55 0.32
CA ILE A 255 0.64 20.67 -0.64
C ILE A 255 -0.55 21.57 -0.28
N GLY A 256 -1.72 20.97 0.04
CA GLY A 256 -2.91 21.72 0.38
C GLY A 256 -4.16 21.26 -0.38
N LYS A 257 -5.28 21.95 -0.11
CA LYS A 257 -6.60 21.57 -0.63
C LYS A 257 -6.66 21.50 -2.15
N ASP A 258 -6.03 22.45 -2.84
CA ASP A 258 -6.05 22.48 -4.31
C ASP A 258 -5.41 21.20 -4.91
N ALA A 259 -4.37 20.66 -4.27
CA ALA A 259 -3.75 19.41 -4.70
C ALA A 259 -4.68 18.20 -4.47
N PHE A 260 -5.36 18.14 -3.32
CA PHE A 260 -6.39 17.14 -3.05
C PHE A 260 -7.49 17.18 -4.13
N ASP A 261 -8.03 18.37 -4.41
CA ASP A 261 -9.09 18.53 -5.40
C ASP A 261 -8.62 18.13 -6.81
N LYS A 262 -7.36 18.42 -7.19
CA LYS A 262 -6.79 18.02 -8.48
C LYS A 262 -6.60 16.50 -8.61
N VAL A 263 -6.16 15.82 -7.56
CA VAL A 263 -6.07 14.36 -7.55
C VAL A 263 -7.46 13.73 -7.73
N ILE A 264 -8.46 14.23 -7.00
CA ILE A 264 -9.85 13.76 -7.13
C ILE A 264 -10.39 14.04 -8.54
N GLU A 265 -10.22 15.26 -9.08
CA GLU A 265 -10.65 15.63 -10.43
C GLU A 265 -10.08 14.69 -11.51
N GLY A 266 -8.79 14.39 -11.43
CA GLY A 266 -8.14 13.46 -12.35
C GLY A 266 -8.74 12.05 -12.29
N TYR A 267 -8.98 11.54 -11.08
CA TYR A 267 -9.58 10.23 -10.86
C TYR A 267 -11.03 10.17 -11.38
N GLU A 268 -11.86 11.16 -11.04
CA GLU A 268 -13.24 11.26 -11.52
C GLU A 268 -13.30 11.28 -13.04
N LYS A 269 -12.40 12.02 -13.67
CA LYS A 269 -12.27 12.08 -15.14
C LYS A 269 -11.94 10.73 -15.75
N ALA A 270 -11.00 9.99 -15.17
CA ALA A 270 -10.57 8.69 -15.67
C ALA A 270 -11.64 7.60 -15.49
N THR A 271 -12.32 7.60 -14.34
CA THR A 271 -13.29 6.55 -13.97
C THR A 271 -14.72 6.87 -14.39
N ASN A 272 -14.98 8.09 -14.88
CA ASN A 272 -16.32 8.61 -15.15
C ASN A 272 -17.27 8.49 -13.94
N GLN A 273 -16.74 8.72 -12.73
CA GLN A 273 -17.46 8.71 -11.48
C GLN A 273 -17.43 10.11 -10.86
N THR A 274 -18.42 10.42 -10.05
CA THR A 274 -18.44 11.61 -9.19
C THR A 274 -18.39 11.15 -7.74
N LEU A 275 -17.46 11.69 -6.97
CA LEU A 275 -17.31 11.36 -5.56
C LEU A 275 -18.23 12.22 -4.68
N PRO A 276 -18.80 11.66 -3.60
CA PRO A 276 -19.63 12.43 -2.67
C PRO A 276 -18.76 13.40 -1.85
N ARG A 277 -18.72 14.66 -2.25
CA ARG A 277 -17.85 15.68 -1.64
C ARG A 277 -18.29 16.06 -0.21
N ASP A 278 -19.54 15.82 0.16
CA ASP A 278 -20.04 15.94 1.53
C ASP A 278 -19.45 14.89 2.48
N TRP A 279 -18.78 13.86 1.96
CA TRP A 279 -18.05 12.87 2.73
C TRP A 279 -16.55 13.22 2.91
N ASP A 280 -16.06 14.28 2.31
CA ASP A 280 -14.61 14.59 2.32
C ASP A 280 -14.06 14.64 3.74
N LYS A 281 -14.71 15.35 4.68
CA LYS A 281 -14.23 15.42 6.08
C LYS A 281 -14.14 14.02 6.72
N PHE A 282 -15.17 13.21 6.55
CA PHE A 282 -15.17 11.84 7.06
C PHE A 282 -14.05 10.99 6.44
N MET A 283 -13.93 11.02 5.12
CA MET A 283 -12.94 10.20 4.41
C MET A 283 -11.50 10.63 4.73
N ILE A 284 -11.24 11.93 4.84
CA ILE A 284 -9.94 12.45 5.24
C ILE A 284 -9.58 11.99 6.65
N LEU A 285 -10.48 12.18 7.63
CA LEU A 285 -10.24 11.73 9.00
C LEU A 285 -10.05 10.21 9.08
N TYR A 286 -10.85 9.45 8.32
CA TYR A 286 -10.73 8.00 8.23
C TYR A 286 -9.35 7.56 7.72
N CYS A 287 -8.85 8.19 6.64
CA CYS A 287 -7.52 7.89 6.08
C CYS A 287 -6.40 8.29 7.04
N GLU A 288 -6.50 9.45 7.66
CA GLU A 288 -5.49 10.00 8.55
C GLU A 288 -5.36 9.23 9.87
N LEU A 289 -6.44 8.68 10.41
CA LEU A 289 -6.40 7.78 11.57
C LEU A 289 -5.63 6.48 11.30
N ILE A 290 -5.38 6.16 10.04
CA ILE A 290 -4.49 5.06 9.65
C ILE A 290 -3.07 5.58 9.45
N MET A 291 -2.90 6.70 8.73
CA MET A 291 -1.60 7.21 8.30
C MET A 291 -0.81 7.89 9.42
N TRP A 292 -1.44 8.64 10.30
CA TRP A 292 -0.79 9.29 11.43
C TRP A 292 -0.06 8.30 12.35
N PRO A 293 -0.70 7.24 12.88
CA PRO A 293 0.01 6.21 13.65
C PRO A 293 1.05 5.45 12.82
N TYR A 294 0.78 5.22 11.53
CA TYR A 294 1.70 4.53 10.63
C TYR A 294 3.04 5.26 10.50
N GLN A 295 3.04 6.58 10.40
CA GLN A 295 4.27 7.35 10.34
C GLN A 295 5.08 7.27 11.65
N TYR A 296 4.42 7.26 12.81
CA TYR A 296 5.11 7.02 14.09
C TYR A 296 5.72 5.62 14.16
N MET A 297 5.00 4.59 13.74
CA MET A 297 5.54 3.23 13.70
C MET A 297 6.79 3.14 12.80
N LEU A 298 6.78 3.79 11.65
CA LEU A 298 7.95 3.83 10.76
C LEU A 298 9.12 4.61 11.35
N SER A 299 8.87 5.56 12.24
CA SER A 299 9.91 6.39 12.85
C SER A 299 10.89 5.61 13.71
N GLU A 300 10.54 4.43 14.19
CA GLU A 300 11.46 3.52 14.87
C GLU A 300 12.68 3.14 14.01
N LYS A 301 12.51 3.12 12.68
CA LYS A 301 13.59 2.79 11.73
C LYS A 301 14.12 4.01 11.00
N GLU A 302 13.28 5.01 10.79
CA GLU A 302 13.58 6.21 10.00
C GLU A 302 13.18 7.46 10.79
N SER A 303 14.12 8.02 11.58
CA SER A 303 13.85 9.13 12.53
C SER A 303 13.19 10.37 11.92
N TRP A 304 13.41 10.65 10.62
CA TRP A 304 12.76 11.74 9.90
C TRP A 304 11.23 11.59 9.79
N ARG A 305 10.70 10.39 10.01
CA ARG A 305 9.26 10.09 10.00
C ARG A 305 8.49 10.73 11.16
N VAL A 306 9.17 11.09 12.24
CA VAL A 306 8.55 11.83 13.36
C VAL A 306 8.00 13.18 12.88
N ASP A 307 8.76 13.90 12.04
CA ASP A 307 8.31 15.18 11.48
C ASP A 307 7.09 14.99 10.56
N ILE A 308 7.05 13.88 9.82
CA ILE A 308 5.91 13.53 8.99
C ILE A 308 4.70 13.20 9.86
N ALA A 309 4.85 12.38 10.89
CA ALA A 309 3.76 12.07 11.82
C ALA A 309 3.19 13.33 12.48
N ASN A 310 4.04 14.25 12.90
CA ASN A 310 3.61 15.54 13.44
C ASN A 310 2.87 16.38 12.40
N LYS A 311 3.28 16.35 11.13
CA LYS A 311 2.57 17.05 10.06
C LYS A 311 1.17 16.50 9.83
N HIS A 312 1.00 15.17 9.83
CA HIS A 312 -0.31 14.51 9.78
C HIS A 312 -1.18 14.90 10.98
N ARG A 313 -0.61 14.93 12.20
CA ARG A 313 -1.32 15.37 13.40
C ARG A 313 -1.83 16.81 13.28
N GLU A 314 -0.98 17.75 12.90
CA GLU A 314 -1.39 19.16 12.74
C GLU A 314 -2.42 19.32 11.62
N PHE A 315 -2.33 18.54 10.57
CA PHE A 315 -3.33 18.50 9.52
C PHE A 315 -4.68 17.99 10.05
N LEU A 316 -4.70 16.89 10.82
CA LEU A 316 -5.92 16.40 11.50
C LEU A 316 -6.61 17.47 12.33
N LYS A 317 -5.85 18.24 13.12
CA LYS A 317 -6.38 19.37 13.90
C LYS A 317 -7.01 20.44 13.01
N THR A 318 -6.38 20.73 11.87
CA THR A 318 -6.89 21.70 10.90
C THR A 318 -8.23 21.26 10.32
N ILE A 319 -8.33 20.00 9.90
CA ILE A 319 -9.58 19.40 9.36
C ILE A 319 -10.67 19.32 10.45
N TRP A 320 -10.27 19.03 11.69
CA TRP A 320 -11.20 18.92 12.81
C TRP A 320 -11.88 20.25 13.16
N ASN A 321 -11.11 21.33 13.19
CA ASN A 321 -11.54 22.66 13.59
C ASN A 321 -12.18 23.49 12.46
N GLY A 322 -12.07 23.05 11.21
CA GLY A 322 -12.66 23.69 10.04
C GLY A 322 -13.97 23.05 9.66
#